data_d8899bf0936b9cc6247deafd4d139356
#
_entry.id   d8899bf0936b9cc6247deafd4d139356
#
_cell.length_a   1.000
_cell.length_b   1.000
_cell.length_c   1.000
_cell.angle_alpha   90.00
_cell.angle_beta   90.00
_cell.angle_gamma   90.00
#
_symmetry.space_group_name_H-M   'P 1'
#
loop_
_entity.id
_entity.type
_entity.pdbx_description
1 polymer ?
#
loop_
_entity_poly.entity_id
_entity_poly.type
_entity_poly.pdbx_seq_one_letter_code
_entity_poly.pdbx_strand_id
1 'polypeptide(L)'
;MISYLEFEKPVAELEQRIAELRNAAEGDDVDISTELQRLETKSAALLASTYEALTPWQKTQVARHPSRPHFHDYIEHAFDEFVPLGGDRCYGDDEAILGGFAKLDGRKVVVIGHEKGNDTASRIRHNFGMGKPEGYRKAIRLMELAGRFGLPVVTLVDTSGAFPGVEAEERGQAEAIARSTEACLALPVPMVAAIVGEGGSGGAVALASAERVLMMEHAVYSVISPEGCASILWRTAEKAPDAAEAMKVTAQDLASLGVIDRIVPEPVGGAHRDPRLAVSTLGTAIAEELDKLGRYAPHELKRLREERFLTLAG
;
A
#
# COMPACT_ATOMS: atom_id res chain seq x y z
N MET A 1 20.04 -5.64 -7.88
CA MET A 1 19.62 -6.48 -9.03
C MET A 1 18.09 -6.45 -9.04
N ILE A 2 17.46 -6.09 -10.17
CA ILE A 2 16.00 -6.05 -10.29
C ILE A 2 15.48 -7.48 -10.20
N SER A 3 14.47 -7.72 -9.36
CA SER A 3 13.73 -8.99 -9.33
C SER A 3 12.60 -8.90 -10.34
N TYR A 4 12.53 -9.81 -11.30
CA TYR A 4 11.48 -9.83 -12.31
C TYR A 4 10.38 -10.83 -11.96
N LEU A 5 9.14 -10.44 -12.22
CA LEU A 5 8.00 -11.35 -12.16
C LEU A 5 7.95 -12.26 -13.39
N GLU A 6 7.22 -13.38 -13.31
CA GLU A 6 7.17 -14.38 -14.39
C GLU A 6 6.74 -13.77 -15.74
N PHE A 7 5.76 -12.87 -15.73
CA PHE A 7 5.26 -12.22 -16.95
C PHE A 7 6.21 -11.13 -17.49
N GLU A 8 7.23 -10.72 -16.72
CA GLU A 8 8.25 -9.76 -17.14
C GLU A 8 9.46 -10.43 -17.83
N LYS A 9 9.51 -11.76 -17.94
CA LYS A 9 10.63 -12.48 -18.58
C LYS A 9 11.05 -11.90 -19.94
N PRO A 10 10.12 -11.56 -20.87
CA PRO A 10 10.51 -10.98 -22.15
C PRO A 10 11.22 -9.62 -22.03
N VAL A 11 10.85 -8.82 -21.00
CA VAL A 11 11.51 -7.55 -20.69
C VAL A 11 12.89 -7.81 -20.09
N ALA A 12 12.98 -8.76 -19.14
CA ALA A 12 14.23 -9.16 -18.51
C ALA A 12 15.29 -9.62 -19.52
N GLU A 13 14.90 -10.41 -20.53
CA GLU A 13 15.77 -10.86 -21.61
C GLU A 13 16.33 -9.69 -22.44
N LEU A 14 15.48 -8.68 -22.73
CA LEU A 14 15.94 -7.48 -23.44
C LEU A 14 16.87 -6.62 -22.59
N GLU A 15 16.54 -6.41 -21.32
CA GLU A 15 17.35 -5.63 -20.39
C GLU A 15 18.72 -6.31 -20.13
N GLN A 16 18.75 -7.64 -20.04
CA GLN A 16 19.98 -8.40 -19.95
C GLN A 16 20.85 -8.21 -21.20
N ARG A 17 20.26 -8.31 -22.40
CA ARG A 17 20.99 -8.11 -23.65
C ARG A 17 21.53 -6.68 -23.79
N ILE A 18 20.78 -5.68 -23.32
CA ILE A 18 21.24 -4.28 -23.25
C ILE A 18 22.46 -4.17 -22.33
N ALA A 19 22.43 -4.80 -21.15
CA ALA A 19 23.53 -4.79 -20.21
C ALA A 19 24.79 -5.48 -20.79
N GLU A 20 24.62 -6.63 -21.45
CA GLU A 20 25.70 -7.35 -22.14
C GLU A 20 26.36 -6.49 -23.22
N LEU A 21 25.56 -5.80 -24.04
CA LEU A 21 26.08 -4.89 -25.06
C LEU A 21 26.82 -3.69 -24.48
N ARG A 22 26.30 -3.08 -23.42
CA ARG A 22 27.01 -1.98 -22.72
C ARG A 22 28.37 -2.41 -22.19
N ASN A 23 28.43 -3.56 -21.53
CA ASN A 23 29.68 -4.11 -21.00
C ASN A 23 30.69 -4.45 -22.12
N ALA A 24 30.21 -4.97 -23.27
CA ALA A 24 31.08 -5.26 -24.43
C ALA A 24 31.63 -3.99 -25.06
N ALA A 25 30.89 -2.90 -25.08
CA ALA A 25 31.33 -1.62 -25.65
C ALA A 25 32.40 -0.90 -24.79
N GLU A 26 32.42 -1.16 -23.48
CA GLU A 26 33.45 -0.59 -22.60
C GLU A 26 34.86 -1.15 -22.90
N GLY A 27 34.97 -2.27 -23.66
CA GLY A 27 36.24 -2.95 -24.00
C GLY A 27 36.70 -2.78 -25.46
N ASP A 28 35.83 -2.37 -26.39
CA ASP A 28 36.13 -2.27 -27.81
C ASP A 28 35.64 -0.95 -28.42
N ASP A 29 36.41 -0.40 -29.36
CA ASP A 29 36.12 0.88 -30.06
C ASP A 29 34.98 0.72 -31.12
N VAL A 30 33.95 -0.07 -30.80
CA VAL A 30 32.80 -0.37 -31.68
C VAL A 30 31.64 0.53 -31.36
N ASP A 31 31.18 1.33 -32.32
CA ASP A 31 29.95 2.15 -32.16
C ASP A 31 28.71 1.28 -32.20
N ILE A 32 28.18 0.96 -31.02
CA ILE A 32 26.93 0.21 -30.84
C ILE A 32 25.76 1.10 -30.44
N SER A 33 25.92 2.42 -30.46
CA SER A 33 24.96 3.40 -29.95
C SER A 33 23.57 3.24 -30.59
N THR A 34 23.51 3.04 -31.91
CA THR A 34 22.27 2.86 -32.65
C THR A 34 21.51 1.59 -32.25
N GLU A 35 22.21 0.47 -32.12
CA GLU A 35 21.57 -0.80 -31.71
C GLU A 35 21.15 -0.77 -30.26
N LEU A 36 21.95 -0.17 -29.38
CA LEU A 36 21.62 0.03 -27.98
C LEU A 36 20.32 0.86 -27.84
N GLN A 37 20.25 2.01 -28.52
CA GLN A 37 19.07 2.87 -28.51
C GLN A 37 17.82 2.15 -29.02
N ARG A 38 17.98 1.33 -30.09
CA ARG A 38 16.89 0.52 -30.64
C ARG A 38 16.36 -0.50 -29.61
N LEU A 39 17.23 -1.19 -28.90
CA LEU A 39 16.87 -2.18 -27.90
C LEU A 39 16.26 -1.53 -26.66
N GLU A 40 16.78 -0.40 -26.20
CA GLU A 40 16.21 0.38 -25.10
C GLU A 40 14.80 0.86 -25.43
N THR A 41 14.59 1.42 -26.62
CA THR A 41 13.25 1.83 -27.08
C THR A 41 12.29 0.65 -27.13
N LYS A 42 12.76 -0.51 -27.63
CA LYS A 42 11.94 -1.73 -27.69
C LYS A 42 11.62 -2.26 -26.29
N SER A 43 12.58 -2.26 -25.37
CA SER A 43 12.38 -2.70 -23.99
C SER A 43 11.38 -1.81 -23.27
N ALA A 44 11.51 -0.48 -23.39
CA ALA A 44 10.58 0.47 -22.81
C ALA A 44 9.15 0.31 -23.34
N ALA A 45 9.00 0.15 -24.66
CA ALA A 45 7.70 -0.08 -25.29
C ALA A 45 7.06 -1.41 -24.85
N LEU A 46 7.87 -2.48 -24.74
CA LEU A 46 7.40 -3.78 -24.27
C LEU A 46 6.97 -3.73 -22.80
N LEU A 47 7.75 -3.07 -21.94
CA LEU A 47 7.41 -2.87 -20.54
C LEU A 47 6.10 -2.10 -20.40
N ALA A 48 5.94 -0.99 -21.13
CA ALA A 48 4.72 -0.19 -21.08
C ALA A 48 3.49 -1.00 -21.51
N SER A 49 3.55 -1.70 -22.65
CA SER A 49 2.44 -2.52 -23.13
C SER A 49 2.12 -3.71 -22.20
N THR A 50 3.12 -4.29 -21.56
CA THR A 50 2.93 -5.36 -20.58
C THR A 50 2.17 -4.84 -19.36
N TYR A 51 2.55 -3.67 -18.83
CA TYR A 51 1.91 -3.10 -17.63
C TYR A 51 0.53 -2.49 -17.91
N GLU A 52 0.27 -2.03 -19.12
CA GLU A 52 -1.07 -1.60 -19.55
C GLU A 52 -2.08 -2.77 -19.57
N ALA A 53 -1.62 -3.98 -19.88
CA ALA A 53 -2.45 -5.17 -20.07
C ALA A 53 -2.45 -6.14 -18.88
N LEU A 54 -1.99 -5.73 -17.68
CA LEU A 54 -1.91 -6.62 -16.51
C LEU A 54 -3.29 -7.13 -16.10
N THR A 55 -3.37 -8.46 -15.93
CA THR A 55 -4.54 -9.11 -15.32
C THR A 55 -4.62 -8.81 -13.82
N PRO A 56 -5.79 -8.94 -13.15
CA PRO A 56 -5.93 -8.77 -11.70
C PRO A 56 -4.96 -9.64 -10.89
N TRP A 57 -4.68 -10.85 -11.35
CA TRP A 57 -3.68 -11.71 -10.72
C TRP A 57 -2.26 -11.16 -10.85
N GLN A 58 -1.87 -10.68 -12.03
CA GLN A 58 -0.57 -10.03 -12.22
C GLN A 58 -0.43 -8.77 -11.40
N LYS A 59 -1.48 -7.95 -11.28
CA LYS A 59 -1.49 -6.80 -10.35
C LYS A 59 -1.31 -7.23 -8.90
N THR A 60 -1.92 -8.34 -8.48
CA THR A 60 -1.69 -8.91 -7.14
C THR A 60 -0.22 -9.28 -6.93
N GLN A 61 0.44 -9.84 -7.96
CA GLN A 61 1.87 -10.14 -7.89
C GLN A 61 2.73 -8.87 -7.83
N VAL A 62 2.39 -7.82 -8.60
CA VAL A 62 3.06 -6.51 -8.53
C VAL A 62 2.87 -5.86 -7.15
N ALA A 63 1.66 -5.90 -6.59
CA ALA A 63 1.37 -5.38 -5.25
C ALA A 63 2.23 -6.03 -4.15
N ARG A 64 2.60 -7.29 -4.35
CA ARG A 64 3.43 -8.10 -3.43
C ARG A 64 4.92 -8.10 -3.77
N HIS A 65 5.34 -7.33 -4.78
CA HIS A 65 6.73 -7.33 -5.21
C HIS A 65 7.67 -6.95 -4.06
N PRO A 66 8.75 -7.73 -3.79
CA PRO A 66 9.60 -7.54 -2.60
C PRO A 66 10.36 -6.21 -2.56
N SER A 67 10.55 -5.57 -3.71
CA SER A 67 11.21 -4.25 -3.83
C SER A 67 10.22 -3.09 -3.93
N ARG A 68 8.92 -3.33 -3.70
CA ARG A 68 7.93 -2.26 -3.62
C ARG A 68 8.21 -1.41 -2.37
N PRO A 69 8.00 -0.07 -2.42
CA PRO A 69 8.20 0.77 -1.24
C PRO A 69 7.33 0.31 -0.06
N HIS A 70 7.94 0.23 1.12
CA HIS A 70 7.28 -0.06 2.40
C HIS A 70 7.17 1.18 3.26
N PHE A 71 6.59 1.09 4.45
CA PHE A 71 6.32 2.25 5.32
C PHE A 71 7.57 3.11 5.55
N HIS A 72 8.73 2.50 5.81
CA HIS A 72 9.97 3.24 6.01
C HIS A 72 10.40 4.06 4.79
N ASP A 73 10.21 3.53 3.57
CA ASP A 73 10.54 4.24 2.33
C ASP A 73 9.64 5.47 2.15
N TYR A 74 8.34 5.33 2.49
CA TYR A 74 7.41 6.47 2.47
C TYR A 74 7.80 7.52 3.50
N ILE A 75 8.17 7.12 4.72
CA ILE A 75 8.63 8.04 5.77
C ILE A 75 9.90 8.77 5.32
N GLU A 76 10.86 8.08 4.74
CA GLU A 76 12.14 8.67 4.32
C GLU A 76 12.00 9.67 3.17
N HIS A 77 11.06 9.41 2.24
CA HIS A 77 11.02 10.15 0.97
C HIS A 77 9.81 11.06 0.77
N ALA A 78 8.75 10.94 1.59
CA ALA A 78 7.58 11.80 1.51
C ALA A 78 7.30 12.59 2.77
N PHE A 79 7.89 12.24 3.91
CA PHE A 79 7.64 12.91 5.17
C PHE A 79 8.94 13.48 5.77
N ASP A 80 8.80 14.58 6.49
CA ASP A 80 9.88 15.19 7.26
C ASP A 80 9.63 15.04 8.76
N GLU A 81 10.71 15.14 9.55
CA GLU A 81 10.68 15.21 11.03
C GLU A 81 9.84 14.08 11.66
N PHE A 82 9.99 12.86 11.19
CA PHE A 82 9.25 11.73 11.76
C PHE A 82 9.71 11.42 13.19
N VAL A 83 8.75 11.41 14.12
CA VAL A 83 8.94 11.06 15.54
C VAL A 83 8.09 9.82 15.83
N PRO A 84 8.68 8.62 15.87
CA PRO A 84 7.94 7.37 16.11
C PRO A 84 7.38 7.31 17.53
N LEU A 85 6.19 6.71 17.67
CA LEU A 85 5.51 6.51 18.95
C LEU A 85 5.12 5.03 19.11
N GLY A 86 5.90 4.28 19.85
CA GLY A 86 5.68 2.87 20.14
C GLY A 86 4.68 2.57 21.26
N GLY A 87 4.19 1.32 21.28
CA GLY A 87 3.40 0.72 22.35
C GLY A 87 1.92 1.11 22.39
N ASP A 88 1.10 0.15 22.82
CA ASP A 88 -0.36 0.32 22.95
C ASP A 88 -0.81 0.85 24.33
N ARG A 89 0.10 0.97 25.29
CA ARG A 89 -0.16 1.33 26.71
C ARG A 89 -1.04 0.32 27.44
N CYS A 90 -1.12 -0.90 26.95
CA CYS A 90 -1.91 -1.98 27.55
C CYS A 90 -1.08 -3.26 27.73
N TYR A 91 -0.52 -3.79 26.63
CA TYR A 91 0.22 -5.05 26.65
C TYR A 91 1.65 -4.90 26.13
N GLY A 92 1.85 -4.24 24.98
CA GLY A 92 3.17 -4.18 24.37
C GLY A 92 3.24 -3.28 23.13
N ASP A 93 4.21 -3.58 22.28
CA ASP A 93 4.34 -2.97 20.97
C ASP A 93 4.19 -4.00 19.86
N ASP A 94 3.78 -3.55 18.68
CA ASP A 94 3.70 -4.34 17.48
C ASP A 94 4.43 -3.60 16.35
N GLU A 95 5.47 -4.22 15.84
CA GLU A 95 6.30 -3.63 14.82
C GLU A 95 5.73 -3.82 13.39
N ALA A 96 4.59 -4.53 13.23
CA ALA A 96 3.87 -4.61 11.97
C ALA A 96 3.06 -3.34 11.68
N ILE A 97 2.62 -2.61 12.71
CA ILE A 97 1.97 -1.31 12.57
C ILE A 97 2.85 -0.25 13.22
N LEU A 98 3.39 0.64 12.41
CA LEU A 98 4.21 1.75 12.85
C LEU A 98 3.44 3.05 12.79
N GLY A 99 3.89 4.08 13.50
CA GLY A 99 3.30 5.40 13.40
C GLY A 99 3.92 6.41 14.35
N GLY A 100 3.55 7.66 14.14
CA GLY A 100 4.09 8.78 14.92
C GLY A 100 3.67 10.12 14.35
N PHE A 101 4.32 11.17 14.85
CA PHE A 101 4.18 12.52 14.30
C PHE A 101 5.16 12.72 13.14
N ALA A 102 4.73 13.46 12.12
CA ALA A 102 5.57 13.80 10.98
C ALA A 102 5.12 15.14 10.37
N LYS A 103 5.84 15.59 9.34
CA LYS A 103 5.38 16.64 8.44
C LYS A 103 5.24 16.09 7.03
N LEU A 104 4.16 16.45 6.35
CA LEU A 104 3.93 16.22 4.93
C LEU A 104 3.75 17.58 4.26
N ASP A 105 4.66 17.94 3.35
CA ASP A 105 4.66 19.26 2.70
C ASP A 105 4.52 20.42 3.72
N GLY A 106 5.33 20.39 4.78
CA GLY A 106 5.33 21.34 5.89
C GLY A 106 4.14 21.25 6.85
N ARG A 107 3.10 20.48 6.55
CA ARG A 107 1.93 20.26 7.41
C ARG A 107 2.22 19.19 8.46
N LYS A 108 1.98 19.49 9.72
CA LYS A 108 2.03 18.50 10.81
C LYS A 108 0.91 17.50 10.66
N VAL A 109 1.25 16.23 10.71
CA VAL A 109 0.32 15.09 10.58
C VAL A 109 0.65 13.98 11.59
N VAL A 110 -0.30 13.10 11.81
CA VAL A 110 -0.03 11.78 12.38
C VAL A 110 -0.02 10.80 11.22
N VAL A 111 1.06 10.03 11.08
CA VAL A 111 1.18 8.97 10.08
C VAL A 111 1.19 7.61 10.77
N ILE A 112 0.42 6.67 10.23
CA ILE A 112 0.28 5.29 10.73
C ILE A 112 0.33 4.37 9.51
N GLY A 113 0.98 3.21 9.59
CA GLY A 113 0.97 2.29 8.46
C GLY A 113 1.57 0.93 8.77
N HIS A 114 1.37 0.03 7.83
CA HIS A 114 1.93 -1.31 7.90
C HIS A 114 3.36 -1.32 7.37
N GLU A 115 4.25 -1.95 8.12
CA GLU A 115 5.62 -2.26 7.69
C GLU A 115 5.74 -3.77 7.46
N LYS A 116 6.19 -4.15 6.26
CA LYS A 116 6.39 -5.58 5.90
C LYS A 116 7.82 -6.07 6.06
N GLY A 117 8.77 -5.15 6.05
CA GLY A 117 10.20 -5.46 5.94
C GLY A 117 10.62 -5.83 4.51
N ASN A 118 11.90 -5.61 4.20
CA ASN A 118 12.48 -5.78 2.87
C ASN A 118 13.45 -6.98 2.75
N ASP A 119 13.86 -7.57 3.86
CA ASP A 119 14.67 -8.78 3.95
C ASP A 119 14.03 -9.80 4.91
N THR A 120 14.58 -10.99 4.97
CA THR A 120 14.02 -12.08 5.79
C THR A 120 13.95 -11.74 7.28
N ALA A 121 14.97 -11.08 7.82
CA ALA A 121 15.04 -10.74 9.25
C ALA A 121 14.02 -9.65 9.59
N SER A 122 13.97 -8.57 8.79
CA SER A 122 13.00 -7.49 8.96
C SER A 122 11.56 -7.95 8.74
N ARG A 123 11.31 -8.83 7.77
CA ARG A 123 9.98 -9.43 7.55
C ARG A 123 9.48 -10.22 8.75
N ILE A 124 10.34 -11.03 9.36
CA ILE A 124 10.00 -11.75 10.59
C ILE A 124 9.71 -10.77 11.72
N ARG A 125 10.56 -9.76 11.90
CA ARG A 125 10.42 -8.71 12.92
C ARG A 125 9.09 -7.96 12.78
N HIS A 126 8.72 -7.55 11.58
CA HIS A 126 7.49 -6.85 11.26
C HIS A 126 6.30 -7.78 10.97
N ASN A 127 6.44 -9.07 11.27
CA ASN A 127 5.39 -10.06 11.09
C ASN A 127 4.73 -10.02 9.71
N PHE A 128 5.51 -9.76 8.65
CA PHE A 128 5.06 -9.62 7.26
C PHE A 128 3.96 -8.56 7.05
N GLY A 129 3.91 -7.55 7.90
CA GLY A 129 2.87 -6.52 7.88
C GLY A 129 1.53 -6.96 8.48
N MET A 130 1.48 -8.13 9.11
CA MET A 130 0.27 -8.63 9.76
C MET A 130 0.20 -8.13 11.21
N GLY A 131 -0.65 -7.11 11.43
CA GLY A 131 -0.81 -6.47 12.74
C GLY A 131 -1.39 -7.41 13.81
N LYS A 132 -0.81 -7.35 15.00
CA LYS A 132 -1.33 -7.94 16.25
C LYS A 132 -2.25 -6.95 16.96
N PRO A 133 -3.02 -7.36 17.99
CA PRO A 133 -3.93 -6.45 18.72
C PRO A 133 -3.25 -5.18 19.21
N GLU A 134 -1.98 -5.27 19.63
CA GLU A 134 -1.18 -4.15 20.12
C GLU A 134 -0.97 -3.08 19.03
N GLY A 135 -0.82 -3.49 17.78
CA GLY A 135 -0.67 -2.59 16.64
C GLY A 135 -1.93 -1.77 16.40
N TYR A 136 -3.10 -2.40 16.39
CA TYR A 136 -4.38 -1.69 16.23
C TYR A 136 -4.67 -0.78 17.42
N ARG A 137 -4.41 -1.22 18.67
CA ARG A 137 -4.54 -0.36 19.86
C ARG A 137 -3.57 0.82 19.83
N LYS A 138 -2.35 0.63 19.35
CA LYS A 138 -1.41 1.72 19.10
C LYS A 138 -1.97 2.70 18.06
N ALA A 139 -2.54 2.22 16.94
CA ALA A 139 -3.18 3.06 15.95
C ALA A 139 -4.32 3.90 16.55
N ILE A 140 -5.20 3.30 17.35
CA ILE A 140 -6.26 4.01 18.10
C ILE A 140 -5.67 5.14 18.93
N ARG A 141 -4.65 4.85 19.73
CA ARG A 141 -3.97 5.84 20.59
C ARG A 141 -3.39 7.01 19.77
N LEU A 142 -2.81 6.72 18.62
CA LEU A 142 -2.27 7.75 17.72
C LEU A 142 -3.39 8.61 17.10
N MET A 143 -4.51 8.00 16.71
CA MET A 143 -5.70 8.71 16.24
C MET A 143 -6.30 9.61 17.31
N GLU A 144 -6.37 9.15 18.56
CA GLU A 144 -6.81 9.95 19.70
C GLU A 144 -5.90 11.16 19.94
N LEU A 145 -4.58 10.97 19.83
CA LEU A 145 -3.61 12.09 19.89
C LEU A 145 -3.83 13.07 18.73
N ALA A 146 -4.03 12.56 17.52
CA ALA A 146 -4.34 13.39 16.36
C ALA A 146 -5.58 14.25 16.59
N GLY A 147 -6.67 13.66 17.07
CA GLY A 147 -7.90 14.36 17.42
C GLY A 147 -7.70 15.42 18.51
N ARG A 148 -6.92 15.09 19.55
CA ARG A 148 -6.61 16.02 20.65
C ARG A 148 -5.79 17.22 20.22
N PHE A 149 -4.84 17.03 19.30
CA PHE A 149 -3.97 18.10 18.82
C PHE A 149 -4.46 18.77 17.52
N GLY A 150 -5.60 18.34 16.98
CA GLY A 150 -6.15 18.87 15.72
C GLY A 150 -5.27 18.56 14.50
N LEU A 151 -4.56 17.41 14.50
CA LEU A 151 -3.66 17.02 13.42
C LEU A 151 -4.36 16.06 12.46
N PRO A 152 -4.24 16.25 11.14
CA PRO A 152 -4.71 15.27 10.16
C PRO A 152 -4.01 13.91 10.34
N VAL A 153 -4.73 12.85 9.96
CA VAL A 153 -4.21 11.48 9.97
C VAL A 153 -3.99 10.99 8.55
N VAL A 154 -2.82 10.39 8.32
CA VAL A 154 -2.48 9.67 7.08
C VAL A 154 -2.26 8.21 7.44
N THR A 155 -2.90 7.30 6.72
CA THR A 155 -2.64 5.88 6.89
C THR A 155 -2.10 5.26 5.61
N LEU A 156 -1.04 4.43 5.74
CA LEU A 156 -0.40 3.69 4.66
C LEU A 156 -0.68 2.20 4.86
N VAL A 157 -1.50 1.63 3.99
CA VAL A 157 -1.99 0.26 4.14
C VAL A 157 -1.24 -0.68 3.21
N ASP A 158 -0.51 -1.63 3.80
CA ASP A 158 0.16 -2.71 3.09
C ASP A 158 0.24 -3.97 3.96
N THR A 159 -0.82 -4.76 3.96
CA THR A 159 -0.95 -6.00 4.74
C THR A 159 -1.74 -7.05 3.99
N SER A 160 -1.38 -8.31 4.15
CA SER A 160 -2.20 -9.44 3.69
C SER A 160 -3.40 -9.71 4.61
N GLY A 161 -3.45 -9.08 5.79
CA GLY A 161 -4.50 -9.21 6.79
C GLY A 161 -3.96 -9.06 8.21
N ALA A 162 -4.83 -9.21 9.20
CA ALA A 162 -4.43 -9.25 10.60
C ALA A 162 -3.73 -10.58 10.92
N PHE A 163 -2.84 -10.59 11.91
CA PHE A 163 -2.14 -11.80 12.33
C PHE A 163 -3.11 -12.87 12.86
N PRO A 164 -3.13 -14.09 12.29
CA PRO A 164 -4.10 -15.13 12.61
C PRO A 164 -3.65 -16.07 13.73
N GLY A 165 -2.66 -15.67 14.54
CA GLY A 165 -2.09 -16.54 15.59
C GLY A 165 -2.96 -16.60 16.85
N VAL A 166 -2.88 -17.73 17.57
CA VAL A 166 -3.62 -17.95 18.82
C VAL A 166 -3.34 -16.85 19.84
N GLU A 167 -2.09 -16.44 19.96
CA GLU A 167 -1.71 -15.36 20.89
C GLU A 167 -2.36 -14.00 20.56
N ALA A 168 -2.74 -13.77 19.30
CA ALA A 168 -3.47 -12.56 18.93
C ALA A 168 -4.96 -12.68 19.31
N GLU A 169 -5.57 -13.85 19.08
CA GLU A 169 -6.95 -14.11 19.48
C GLU A 169 -7.10 -14.02 21.01
N GLU A 170 -6.19 -14.58 21.79
CA GLU A 170 -6.17 -14.49 23.25
C GLU A 170 -6.10 -13.05 23.77
N ARG A 171 -5.50 -12.13 23.00
CA ARG A 171 -5.38 -10.71 23.34
C ARG A 171 -6.42 -9.82 22.64
N GLY A 172 -7.46 -10.41 22.03
CA GLY A 172 -8.62 -9.72 21.50
C GLY A 172 -8.39 -9.11 20.11
N GLN A 173 -7.88 -9.89 19.16
CA GLN A 173 -7.61 -9.45 17.78
C GLN A 173 -8.84 -8.81 17.11
N ALA A 174 -9.97 -9.50 17.14
CA ALA A 174 -11.20 -9.01 16.51
C ALA A 174 -11.71 -7.71 17.15
N GLU A 175 -11.64 -7.60 18.47
CA GLU A 175 -12.01 -6.40 19.21
C GLU A 175 -11.10 -5.22 18.87
N ALA A 176 -9.78 -5.44 18.82
CA ALA A 176 -8.81 -4.39 18.50
C ALA A 176 -9.01 -3.85 17.07
N ILE A 177 -9.31 -4.72 16.10
CA ILE A 177 -9.66 -4.34 14.72
C ILE A 177 -10.94 -3.50 14.70
N ALA A 178 -12.01 -3.97 15.36
CA ALA A 178 -13.29 -3.28 15.41
C ALA A 178 -13.16 -1.89 16.06
N ARG A 179 -12.41 -1.79 17.17
CA ARG A 179 -12.13 -0.51 17.84
C ARG A 179 -11.29 0.43 16.98
N SER A 180 -10.34 -0.09 16.20
CA SER A 180 -9.56 0.76 15.28
C SER A 180 -10.46 1.33 14.18
N THR A 181 -11.37 0.53 13.63
CA THR A 181 -12.38 1.00 12.67
C THR A 181 -13.29 2.07 13.29
N GLU A 182 -13.80 1.83 14.51
CA GLU A 182 -14.58 2.81 15.27
C GLU A 182 -13.84 4.12 15.48
N ALA A 183 -12.53 4.05 15.85
CA ALA A 183 -11.69 5.23 16.05
C ALA A 183 -11.50 6.03 14.75
N CYS A 184 -11.33 5.37 13.60
CA CYS A 184 -11.31 6.03 12.30
C CYS A 184 -12.62 6.79 12.05
N LEU A 185 -13.77 6.14 12.27
CA LEU A 185 -15.10 6.74 12.03
C LEU A 185 -15.39 7.92 12.97
N ALA A 186 -14.94 7.85 14.21
CA ALA A 186 -15.16 8.87 15.24
C ALA A 186 -14.20 10.07 15.16
N LEU A 187 -13.15 9.99 14.33
CA LEU A 187 -12.05 10.96 14.29
C LEU A 187 -12.55 12.39 13.96
N PRO A 188 -12.23 13.43 14.75
CA PRO A 188 -12.69 14.81 14.49
C PRO A 188 -11.78 15.62 13.56
N VAL A 189 -10.78 14.99 12.92
CA VAL A 189 -9.80 15.60 12.04
C VAL A 189 -9.80 14.90 10.68
N PRO A 190 -9.27 15.55 9.61
CA PRO A 190 -9.15 14.92 8.29
C PRO A 190 -8.36 13.61 8.34
N MET A 191 -8.82 12.62 7.62
CA MET A 191 -8.12 11.35 7.46
C MET A 191 -8.06 10.94 5.99
N VAL A 192 -6.85 10.63 5.53
CA VAL A 192 -6.59 10.08 4.20
C VAL A 192 -5.91 8.74 4.36
N ALA A 193 -6.51 7.69 3.79
CA ALA A 193 -5.93 6.37 3.72
C ALA A 193 -5.37 6.10 2.32
N ALA A 194 -4.21 5.45 2.24
CA ALA A 194 -3.60 5.03 0.98
C ALA A 194 -3.28 3.54 1.00
N ILE A 195 -3.87 2.79 0.06
CA ILE A 195 -3.50 1.40 -0.16
C ILE A 195 -2.27 1.39 -1.07
N VAL A 196 -1.10 1.06 -0.48
CA VAL A 196 0.18 1.21 -1.18
C VAL A 196 0.73 -0.09 -1.77
N GLY A 197 0.19 -1.21 -1.33
CA GLY A 197 0.53 -2.54 -1.82
C GLY A 197 -0.67 -3.47 -1.72
N GLU A 198 -0.74 -4.31 -0.71
CA GLU A 198 -1.84 -5.23 -0.47
C GLU A 198 -2.71 -4.72 0.68
N GLY A 199 -4.01 -4.49 0.42
CA GLY A 199 -4.99 -4.14 1.43
C GLY A 199 -5.83 -5.36 1.79
N GLY A 200 -5.38 -6.16 2.76
CA GLY A 200 -6.03 -7.42 3.13
C GLY A 200 -6.98 -7.32 4.31
N SER A 201 -8.24 -7.69 4.08
CA SER A 201 -9.24 -8.05 5.09
C SER A 201 -9.42 -6.98 6.21
N GLY A 202 -9.76 -7.43 7.42
CA GLY A 202 -9.93 -6.58 8.59
C GLY A 202 -8.69 -5.78 8.97
N GLY A 203 -7.49 -6.30 8.66
CA GLY A 203 -6.23 -5.57 8.87
C GLY A 203 -6.17 -4.27 8.09
N ALA A 204 -6.62 -4.29 6.86
CA ALA A 204 -6.68 -3.10 6.02
C ALA A 204 -7.83 -2.17 6.45
N VAL A 205 -9.03 -2.70 6.66
CA VAL A 205 -10.23 -1.90 7.04
C VAL A 205 -10.00 -1.13 8.33
N ALA A 206 -9.28 -1.72 9.30
CA ALA A 206 -8.94 -1.10 10.57
C ALA A 206 -8.17 0.23 10.45
N LEU A 207 -7.52 0.48 9.31
CA LEU A 207 -6.76 1.70 9.02
C LEU A 207 -7.26 2.46 7.79
N ALA A 208 -8.22 1.90 7.02
CA ALA A 208 -8.69 2.48 5.77
C ALA A 208 -10.10 3.11 5.85
N SER A 209 -10.70 3.20 7.05
CA SER A 209 -12.04 3.76 7.23
C SER A 209 -11.99 5.30 7.28
N ALA A 210 -11.57 5.93 6.18
CA ALA A 210 -11.28 7.36 6.03
C ALA A 210 -12.27 8.09 5.12
N GLU A 211 -12.25 9.44 5.14
CA GLU A 211 -13.02 10.26 4.17
C GLU A 211 -12.53 10.07 2.75
N ARG A 212 -11.22 9.88 2.60
CA ARG A 212 -10.58 9.65 1.32
C ARG A 212 -9.72 8.39 1.37
N VAL A 213 -9.98 7.49 0.45
CA VAL A 213 -9.20 6.28 0.24
C VAL A 213 -8.52 6.36 -1.12
N LEU A 214 -7.22 6.53 -1.12
CA LEU A 214 -6.38 6.50 -2.31
C LEU A 214 -5.82 5.09 -2.49
N MET A 215 -5.53 4.72 -3.70
CA MET A 215 -4.94 3.42 -4.00
C MET A 215 -3.91 3.56 -5.11
N MET A 216 -2.73 2.99 -4.92
CA MET A 216 -1.72 2.91 -5.97
C MET A 216 -2.23 2.06 -7.14
N GLU A 217 -1.84 2.40 -8.36
CA GLU A 217 -2.37 1.84 -9.61
C GLU A 217 -2.32 0.32 -9.70
N HIS A 218 -1.25 -0.27 -9.17
CA HIS A 218 -1.03 -1.73 -9.15
C HIS A 218 -1.15 -2.34 -7.74
N ALA A 219 -1.72 -1.61 -6.79
CA ALA A 219 -2.12 -2.16 -5.50
C ALA A 219 -3.38 -3.02 -5.64
N VAL A 220 -3.68 -3.84 -4.64
CA VAL A 220 -4.91 -4.64 -4.55
C VAL A 220 -5.56 -4.44 -3.18
N TYR A 221 -6.90 -4.47 -3.15
CA TYR A 221 -7.65 -4.35 -1.90
C TYR A 221 -8.82 -5.33 -1.90
N SER A 222 -8.88 -6.20 -0.89
CA SER A 222 -9.85 -7.30 -0.85
C SER A 222 -10.10 -7.80 0.57
N VAL A 223 -11.23 -8.50 0.75
CA VAL A 223 -11.60 -9.12 2.04
C VAL A 223 -10.84 -10.41 2.35
N ILE A 224 -10.24 -11.04 1.33
CA ILE A 224 -9.46 -12.27 1.43
C ILE A 224 -8.46 -12.31 0.27
N SER A 225 -7.36 -13.04 0.41
CA SER A 225 -6.44 -13.26 -0.71
C SER A 225 -7.09 -14.08 -1.84
N PRO A 226 -6.71 -13.89 -3.11
CA PRO A 226 -7.19 -14.72 -4.22
C PRO A 226 -6.96 -16.21 -3.99
N GLU A 227 -5.82 -16.61 -3.40
CA GLU A 227 -5.50 -17.98 -3.06
C GLU A 227 -6.45 -18.53 -1.98
N GLY A 228 -6.75 -17.72 -0.96
CA GLY A 228 -7.71 -18.07 0.09
C GLY A 228 -9.11 -18.26 -0.47
N CYS A 229 -9.56 -17.34 -1.31
CA CYS A 229 -10.85 -17.42 -2.01
C CYS A 229 -10.92 -18.70 -2.88
N ALA A 230 -9.90 -18.96 -3.68
CA ALA A 230 -9.81 -20.14 -4.52
C ALA A 230 -9.85 -21.44 -3.71
N SER A 231 -9.13 -21.47 -2.60
CA SER A 231 -9.11 -22.63 -1.70
C SER A 231 -10.47 -22.93 -1.07
N ILE A 232 -11.23 -21.89 -0.71
CA ILE A 232 -12.58 -22.04 -0.15
C ILE A 232 -13.57 -22.48 -1.23
N LEU A 233 -13.57 -21.84 -2.40
CA LEU A 233 -14.58 -22.11 -3.44
C LEU A 233 -14.30 -23.35 -4.26
N TRP A 234 -13.03 -23.59 -4.61
CA TRP A 234 -12.64 -24.68 -5.53
C TRP A 234 -11.71 -25.72 -4.91
N ARG A 235 -11.38 -25.58 -3.63
CA ARG A 235 -10.49 -26.50 -2.89
C ARG A 235 -9.08 -26.63 -3.49
N THR A 236 -8.64 -25.60 -4.23
CA THR A 236 -7.30 -25.52 -4.80
C THR A 236 -6.86 -24.05 -4.92
N ALA A 237 -5.63 -23.74 -4.55
CA ALA A 237 -5.05 -22.41 -4.71
C ALA A 237 -4.63 -22.12 -6.18
N GLU A 238 -4.54 -23.13 -7.04
CA GLU A 238 -4.19 -22.97 -8.45
C GLU A 238 -5.17 -22.07 -9.22
N LYS A 239 -6.40 -21.95 -8.72
CA LYS A 239 -7.43 -21.06 -9.26
C LYS A 239 -7.38 -19.62 -8.71
N ALA A 240 -6.28 -19.21 -8.08
CA ALA A 240 -6.09 -17.84 -7.64
C ALA A 240 -6.24 -16.78 -8.76
N PRO A 241 -5.80 -17.04 -10.02
CA PRO A 241 -6.07 -16.09 -11.13
C PRO A 241 -7.57 -15.89 -11.39
N ASP A 242 -8.36 -16.97 -11.43
CA ASP A 242 -9.81 -16.90 -11.63
C ASP A 242 -10.49 -16.16 -10.46
N ALA A 243 -10.02 -16.40 -9.24
CA ALA A 243 -10.50 -15.72 -8.04
C ALA A 243 -10.19 -14.22 -8.09
N ALA A 244 -8.97 -13.83 -8.44
CA ALA A 244 -8.57 -12.43 -8.54
C ALA A 244 -9.46 -11.65 -9.54
N GLU A 245 -9.78 -12.26 -10.68
CA GLU A 245 -10.67 -11.69 -11.69
C GLU A 245 -12.09 -11.51 -11.15
N ALA A 246 -12.63 -12.54 -10.50
CA ALA A 246 -14.00 -12.54 -9.99
C ALA A 246 -14.20 -11.58 -8.79
N MET A 247 -13.18 -11.42 -7.97
CA MET A 247 -13.22 -10.62 -6.73
C MET A 247 -13.15 -9.11 -6.96
N LYS A 248 -12.79 -8.65 -8.16
CA LYS A 248 -12.69 -7.22 -8.48
C LYS A 248 -11.77 -6.46 -7.51
N VAL A 249 -10.52 -6.92 -7.37
CA VAL A 249 -9.58 -6.45 -6.34
C VAL A 249 -8.69 -5.28 -6.78
N THR A 250 -8.72 -4.91 -8.06
CA THR A 250 -7.81 -3.89 -8.62
C THR A 250 -8.25 -2.47 -8.30
N ALA A 251 -7.33 -1.51 -8.38
CA ALA A 251 -7.64 -0.11 -8.19
C ALA A 251 -8.71 0.37 -9.20
N GLN A 252 -8.66 -0.11 -10.44
CA GLN A 252 -9.62 0.22 -11.49
C GLN A 252 -11.02 -0.33 -11.18
N ASP A 253 -11.12 -1.57 -10.73
CA ASP A 253 -12.39 -2.17 -10.30
C ASP A 253 -12.99 -1.38 -9.13
N LEU A 254 -12.18 -1.12 -8.10
CA LEU A 254 -12.64 -0.48 -6.87
C LEU A 254 -13.00 1.00 -7.05
N ALA A 255 -12.33 1.70 -7.97
CA ALA A 255 -12.73 3.03 -8.38
C ALA A 255 -14.09 3.01 -9.09
N SER A 256 -14.33 2.05 -9.97
CA SER A 256 -15.62 1.89 -10.67
C SER A 256 -16.77 1.54 -9.73
N LEU A 257 -16.47 0.83 -8.64
CA LEU A 257 -17.42 0.46 -7.57
C LEU A 257 -17.59 1.56 -6.51
N GLY A 258 -16.85 2.67 -6.58
CA GLY A 258 -16.90 3.75 -5.60
C GLY A 258 -16.25 3.40 -4.25
N VAL A 259 -15.52 2.28 -4.14
CA VAL A 259 -14.84 1.86 -2.91
C VAL A 259 -13.64 2.73 -2.60
N ILE A 260 -12.94 3.20 -3.62
CA ILE A 260 -11.83 4.16 -3.50
C ILE A 260 -12.14 5.47 -4.22
N ASP A 261 -11.48 6.56 -3.81
CA ASP A 261 -11.74 7.90 -4.35
C ASP A 261 -10.77 8.29 -5.47
N ARG A 262 -9.56 7.74 -5.44
CA ARG A 262 -8.51 8.13 -6.38
C ARG A 262 -7.53 7.00 -6.61
N ILE A 263 -7.22 6.74 -7.90
CA ILE A 263 -6.07 5.93 -8.30
C ILE A 263 -4.86 6.86 -8.38
N VAL A 264 -3.78 6.49 -7.71
CA VAL A 264 -2.49 7.19 -7.79
C VAL A 264 -1.62 6.45 -8.79
N PRO A 265 -1.19 7.11 -9.89
CA PRO A 265 -0.42 6.46 -10.93
C PRO A 265 0.94 5.99 -10.43
N GLU A 266 1.41 4.91 -10.96
CA GLU A 266 2.74 4.35 -10.70
C GLU A 266 3.68 4.60 -11.89
N PRO A 267 5.00 4.61 -11.66
CA PRO A 267 5.97 4.54 -12.74
C PRO A 267 5.72 3.36 -13.67
N VAL A 268 6.07 3.49 -14.95
CA VAL A 268 6.00 2.37 -15.89
C VAL A 268 6.83 1.19 -15.36
N GLY A 269 6.21 0.04 -15.24
CA GLY A 269 6.82 -1.13 -14.62
C GLY A 269 6.58 -1.24 -13.11
N GLY A 270 5.74 -0.36 -12.53
CA GLY A 270 5.33 -0.42 -11.12
C GLY A 270 6.23 0.35 -10.16
N ALA A 271 5.73 0.55 -8.93
CA ALA A 271 6.40 1.34 -7.89
C ALA A 271 7.79 0.81 -7.51
N HIS A 272 8.07 -0.46 -7.70
CA HIS A 272 9.37 -1.08 -7.39
C HIS A 272 10.48 -0.70 -8.39
N ARG A 273 10.15 -0.21 -9.60
CA ARG A 273 11.15 0.23 -10.59
C ARG A 273 11.64 1.65 -10.35
N ASP A 274 10.77 2.52 -9.85
CA ASP A 274 11.14 3.86 -9.39
C ASP A 274 10.40 4.19 -8.08
N PRO A 275 10.92 3.67 -6.94
CA PRO A 275 10.32 3.88 -5.64
C PRO A 275 10.20 5.36 -5.24
N ARG A 276 11.18 6.18 -5.59
CA ARG A 276 11.18 7.61 -5.25
C ARG A 276 10.07 8.36 -5.97
N LEU A 277 9.90 8.12 -7.27
CA LEU A 277 8.81 8.73 -8.03
C LEU A 277 7.45 8.26 -7.51
N ALA A 278 7.29 6.97 -7.24
CA ALA A 278 6.05 6.42 -6.69
C ALA A 278 5.69 7.06 -5.34
N VAL A 279 6.67 7.17 -4.42
CA VAL A 279 6.49 7.77 -3.10
C VAL A 279 6.15 9.26 -3.20
N SER A 280 6.87 10.03 -4.02
CA SER A 280 6.61 11.46 -4.18
C SER A 280 5.26 11.74 -4.82
N THR A 281 4.84 10.92 -5.80
CA THR A 281 3.52 11.03 -6.44
C THR A 281 2.40 10.78 -5.43
N LEU A 282 2.55 9.76 -4.58
CA LEU A 282 1.58 9.50 -3.51
C LEU A 282 1.56 10.62 -2.47
N GLY A 283 2.73 11.11 -2.03
CA GLY A 283 2.85 12.21 -1.08
C GLY A 283 2.09 13.46 -1.54
N THR A 284 2.28 13.83 -2.82
CA THR A 284 1.55 14.94 -3.46
C THR A 284 0.03 14.69 -3.46
N ALA A 285 -0.40 13.47 -3.85
CA ALA A 285 -1.82 13.13 -3.88
C ALA A 285 -2.47 13.21 -2.48
N ILE A 286 -1.78 12.74 -1.44
CA ILE A 286 -2.25 12.85 -0.05
C ILE A 286 -2.35 14.31 0.38
N ALA A 287 -1.34 15.13 0.10
CA ALA A 287 -1.35 16.57 0.46
C ALA A 287 -2.54 17.30 -0.17
N GLU A 288 -2.83 17.05 -1.45
CA GLU A 288 -3.98 17.60 -2.17
C GLU A 288 -5.32 17.20 -1.52
N GLU A 289 -5.49 15.94 -1.11
CA GLU A 289 -6.72 15.49 -0.45
C GLU A 289 -6.85 16.10 0.97
N LEU A 290 -5.75 16.22 1.71
CA LEU A 290 -5.76 16.92 3.00
C LEU A 290 -6.12 18.41 2.86
N ASP A 291 -5.71 19.08 1.77
CA ASP A 291 -6.12 20.48 1.49
C ASP A 291 -7.63 20.61 1.25
N LYS A 292 -8.21 19.63 0.54
CA LYS A 292 -9.67 19.59 0.32
C LYS A 292 -10.42 19.37 1.63
N LEU A 293 -9.96 18.40 2.42
CA LEU A 293 -10.59 18.03 3.69
C LEU A 293 -10.42 19.09 4.79
N GLY A 294 -9.33 19.84 4.78
CA GLY A 294 -9.06 20.89 5.75
C GLY A 294 -10.05 22.06 5.75
N ARG A 295 -10.99 22.08 4.79
CA ARG A 295 -12.07 23.09 4.67
C ARG A 295 -13.31 22.74 5.48
N TYR A 296 -13.42 21.50 5.93
CA TYR A 296 -14.60 21.00 6.65
C TYR A 296 -14.44 21.14 8.18
N ALA A 297 -15.52 21.44 8.85
CA ALA A 297 -15.56 21.41 10.31
C ALA A 297 -15.55 19.93 10.84
N PRO A 298 -15.13 19.70 12.09
CA PRO A 298 -15.05 18.34 12.66
C PRO A 298 -16.33 17.50 12.53
N HIS A 299 -17.49 18.09 12.71
CA HIS A 299 -18.78 17.40 12.59
C HIS A 299 -19.13 17.06 11.14
N GLU A 300 -18.68 17.85 10.17
CA GLU A 300 -18.86 17.59 8.75
C GLU A 300 -17.95 16.42 8.29
N LEU A 301 -16.70 16.36 8.75
CA LEU A 301 -15.80 15.24 8.48
C LEU A 301 -16.39 13.92 8.95
N LYS A 302 -16.92 13.89 10.17
CA LYS A 302 -17.56 12.68 10.70
C LYS A 302 -18.76 12.27 9.83
N ARG A 303 -19.63 13.23 9.46
CA ARG A 303 -20.77 12.97 8.58
C ARG A 303 -20.33 12.45 7.21
N LEU A 304 -19.31 13.03 6.59
CA LEU A 304 -18.80 12.57 5.30
C LEU A 304 -18.34 11.11 5.35
N ARG A 305 -17.66 10.68 6.43
CA ARG A 305 -17.28 9.29 6.62
C ARG A 305 -18.49 8.38 6.79
N GLU A 306 -19.43 8.74 7.65
CA GLU A 306 -20.66 7.97 7.86
C GLU A 306 -21.46 7.81 6.57
N GLU A 307 -21.70 8.90 5.84
CA GLU A 307 -22.39 8.89 4.55
C GLU A 307 -21.70 8.02 3.51
N ARG A 308 -20.35 8.08 3.44
CA ARG A 308 -19.55 7.25 2.54
C ARG A 308 -19.83 5.75 2.74
N PHE A 309 -19.72 5.28 3.97
CA PHE A 309 -19.88 3.84 4.26
C PHE A 309 -21.34 3.39 4.19
N LEU A 310 -22.29 4.25 4.52
CA LEU A 310 -23.71 3.96 4.31
C LEU A 310 -24.06 3.82 2.81
N THR A 311 -23.49 4.67 1.96
CA THR A 311 -23.70 4.60 0.50
C THR A 311 -23.10 3.34 -0.11
N LEU A 312 -21.97 2.85 0.40
CA LEU A 312 -21.35 1.60 -0.06
C LEU A 312 -22.15 0.35 0.36
N ALA A 313 -22.94 0.45 1.40
CA ALA A 313 -23.77 -0.67 1.90
C ALA A 313 -25.10 -0.85 1.11
N GLY A 314 -25.39 0.01 0.14
CA GLY A 314 -26.53 -0.08 -0.76
C GLY A 314 -27.67 0.75 -0.40
#